data_2d908cea4cf1128f8b36fb4dad5d55ef
#
_entry.id   2d908cea4cf1128f8b36fb4dad5d55ef
#
_cell.length_a   1.000
_cell.length_b   1.000
_cell.length_c   1.000
_cell.angle_alpha   90.00
_cell.angle_beta   90.00
_cell.angle_gamma   90.00
#
_symmetry.space_group_name_H-M   'P 1'
#
loop_
_entity.id
_entity.type
_entity.pdbx_description
1 polymer ?
#
loop_
_entity_poly.entity_id
_entity_poly.type
_entity_poly.pdbx_seq_one_letter_code
_entity_poly.pdbx_strand_id
1 'polypeptide(L)'
;MLHYLLFLAYLGRSPEYYKIYLVVECMIKLNINNKDYDVDVPDDMPLLWVLRDILDLKGSKYGCGIGQCGACTVHIDGVATRSCLLQVGSVGSSSVLTIEGLAQDEYHPVQKAWKKLNVAQCGYCQSGQIMSAVALIETNKAPNDKEIDNAMSGNICRCGTYTRIRKAIKLAAQEYNHEQ
;
A
#
# COMPACT_ATOMS: atom_id res chain seq x y z
N MET A 1 34.16 15.85 2.76
CA MET A 1 33.77 16.87 1.79
C MET A 1 34.97 17.59 1.16
N LEU A 2 35.93 18.10 1.91
CA LEU A 2 37.06 18.88 1.35
C LEU A 2 37.99 18.06 0.45
N HIS A 3 38.21 16.78 0.74
CA HIS A 3 39.08 15.88 -0.06
C HIS A 3 38.47 15.50 -1.42
N TYR A 4 37.16 15.48 -1.54
CA TYR A 4 36.46 15.18 -2.81
C TYR A 4 36.51 16.34 -3.78
N LEU A 5 36.42 17.58 -3.27
CA LEU A 5 36.55 18.80 -4.10
C LEU A 5 37.95 18.99 -4.69
N LEU A 6 39.00 18.58 -3.95
CA LEU A 6 40.39 18.63 -4.43
C LEU A 6 40.69 17.60 -5.53
N PHE A 7 40.07 16.42 -5.48
CA PHE A 7 40.24 15.39 -6.53
C PHE A 7 39.56 15.80 -7.86
N LEU A 8 38.46 16.54 -7.78
CA LEU A 8 37.71 17.00 -8.95
C LEU A 8 38.40 18.18 -9.67
N ALA A 9 39.11 19.03 -8.96
CA ALA A 9 39.91 20.11 -9.53
C ALA A 9 41.07 19.59 -10.42
N TYR A 10 41.50 18.35 -10.21
CA TYR A 10 42.58 17.73 -10.97
C TYR A 10 42.18 17.29 -12.40
N LEU A 11 40.86 17.19 -12.67
CA LEU A 11 40.36 16.72 -13.96
C LEU A 11 40.13 17.82 -15.02
N GLY A 12 40.49 19.07 -14.74
CA GLY A 12 40.50 20.18 -15.72
C GLY A 12 39.14 20.54 -16.33
N ARG A 13 38.02 20.18 -15.67
CA ARG A 13 36.65 20.47 -16.13
C ARG A 13 36.10 21.74 -15.49
N SER A 14 35.35 22.53 -16.28
CA SER A 14 34.80 23.82 -15.82
C SER A 14 33.82 23.65 -14.65
N PRO A 15 33.73 24.65 -13.73
CA PRO A 15 32.78 24.62 -12.61
C PRO A 15 31.31 24.43 -13.03
N GLU A 16 30.94 24.81 -14.26
CA GLU A 16 29.59 24.62 -14.80
C GLU A 16 29.26 23.16 -15.08
N TYR A 17 30.26 22.33 -15.38
CA TYR A 17 30.05 20.89 -15.59
C TYR A 17 29.58 20.17 -14.31
N TYR A 18 29.94 20.69 -13.13
CA TYR A 18 29.57 20.13 -11.85
C TYR A 18 28.20 20.61 -11.33
N LYS A 19 27.68 21.71 -11.89
CA LYS A 19 26.31 22.17 -11.55
C LYS A 19 25.21 21.19 -11.99
N ILE A 20 25.52 20.35 -12.98
CA ILE A 20 24.57 19.35 -13.52
C ILE A 20 24.45 18.13 -12.60
N TYR A 21 25.38 17.92 -11.66
CA TYR A 21 25.41 16.79 -10.74
C TYR A 21 25.14 17.18 -9.26
N LEU A 22 24.63 18.38 -9.03
CA LEU A 22 23.92 18.61 -7.77
C LEU A 22 22.61 17.79 -7.85
N VAL A 23 22.70 16.52 -7.50
CA VAL A 23 21.55 15.72 -7.13
C VAL A 23 20.90 16.49 -6.01
N VAL A 24 19.81 17.18 -6.30
CA VAL A 24 18.91 17.65 -5.27
C VAL A 24 18.44 16.36 -4.61
N GLU A 25 18.97 16.06 -3.43
CA GLU A 25 18.45 14.99 -2.59
C GLU A 25 16.99 15.37 -2.32
N CYS A 26 16.09 14.84 -3.13
CA CYS A 26 14.66 15.08 -3.00
C CYS A 26 14.13 14.09 -1.96
N MET A 27 14.38 14.40 -0.68
CA MET A 27 13.82 13.61 0.42
C MET A 27 12.31 13.75 0.42
N ILE A 28 11.63 12.67 0.08
CA ILE A 28 10.16 12.60 0.09
C ILE A 28 9.72 12.22 1.51
N LYS A 29 8.84 13.03 2.09
CA LYS A 29 8.23 12.75 3.39
C LYS A 29 6.94 11.98 3.20
N LEU A 30 6.80 10.87 3.91
CA LEU A 30 5.64 10.00 3.85
C LEU A 30 5.15 9.70 5.26
N ASN A 31 3.84 9.78 5.48
CA ASN A 31 3.22 9.25 6.68
C ASN A 31 2.63 7.87 6.37
N ILE A 32 3.22 6.81 6.94
CA ILE A 32 2.82 5.43 6.67
C ILE A 32 2.55 4.72 8.00
N ASN A 33 1.35 4.22 8.18
CA ASN A 33 0.91 3.54 9.40
C ASN A 33 1.12 4.42 10.66
N ASN A 34 0.80 5.71 10.56
CA ASN A 34 0.99 6.73 11.60
C ASN A 34 2.45 6.96 12.00
N LYS A 35 3.39 6.63 11.12
CA LYS A 35 4.82 6.89 11.31
C LYS A 35 5.38 7.67 10.14
N ASP A 36 6.19 8.70 10.43
CA ASP A 36 6.83 9.52 9.41
C ASP A 36 8.13 8.86 8.92
N TYR A 37 8.33 8.91 7.62
CA TYR A 37 9.50 8.41 6.92
C TYR A 37 10.04 9.47 5.97
N ASP A 38 11.35 9.63 5.94
CA ASP A 38 12.06 10.38 4.91
C ASP A 38 12.74 9.37 3.98
N VAL A 39 12.38 9.39 2.69
CA VAL A 39 12.90 8.45 1.69
C VAL A 39 13.59 9.21 0.55
N ASP A 40 14.76 8.73 0.17
CA ASP A 40 15.55 9.25 -0.97
C ASP A 40 15.33 8.33 -2.17
N VAL A 41 14.32 8.67 -2.96
CA VAL A 41 13.91 7.92 -4.15
C VAL A 41 13.38 8.89 -5.21
N PRO A 42 13.42 8.53 -6.51
CA PRO A 42 12.78 9.32 -7.56
C PRO A 42 11.27 9.49 -7.34
N ASP A 43 10.74 10.69 -7.62
CA ASP A 43 9.32 11.03 -7.45
C ASP A 43 8.37 10.12 -8.22
N ASP A 44 8.81 9.59 -9.35
CA ASP A 44 8.05 8.70 -10.24
C ASP A 44 8.11 7.23 -9.83
N MET A 45 8.88 6.89 -8.78
CA MET A 45 8.91 5.52 -8.25
C MET A 45 7.52 5.11 -7.77
N PRO A 46 6.99 3.93 -8.17
CA PRO A 46 5.74 3.43 -7.62
C PRO A 46 5.81 3.24 -6.11
N LEU A 47 4.79 3.70 -5.38
CA LEU A 47 4.70 3.57 -3.92
C LEU A 47 4.90 2.12 -3.46
N LEU A 48 4.46 1.13 -4.25
CA LEU A 48 4.63 -0.28 -3.92
C LEU A 48 6.10 -0.66 -3.67
N TRP A 49 7.04 -0.12 -4.48
CA TRP A 49 8.46 -0.42 -4.33
C TRP A 49 9.06 0.29 -3.11
N VAL A 50 8.62 1.52 -2.84
CA VAL A 50 9.01 2.23 -1.61
C VAL A 50 8.59 1.43 -0.38
N LEU A 51 7.33 0.97 -0.33
CA LEU A 51 6.84 0.16 0.78
C LEU A 51 7.65 -1.12 0.95
N ARG A 52 7.90 -1.86 -0.14
CA ARG A 52 8.47 -3.21 -0.08
C ARG A 52 9.98 -3.23 0.04
N ASP A 53 10.67 -2.40 -0.77
CA ASP A 53 12.11 -2.53 -0.97
C ASP A 53 12.90 -1.53 -0.13
N ILE A 54 12.31 -0.37 0.19
CA ILE A 54 12.95 0.66 1.02
C ILE A 54 12.54 0.51 2.49
N LEU A 55 11.22 0.33 2.75
CA LEU A 55 10.67 0.33 4.11
C LEU A 55 10.43 -1.07 4.69
N ASP A 56 10.70 -2.13 3.92
CA ASP A 56 10.52 -3.54 4.30
C ASP A 56 9.07 -3.93 4.66
N LEU A 57 8.07 -3.14 4.22
CA LEU A 57 6.64 -3.41 4.41
C LEU A 57 6.14 -4.34 3.29
N LYS A 58 6.36 -5.64 3.45
CA LYS A 58 6.18 -6.66 2.40
C LYS A 58 4.78 -7.27 2.32
N GLY A 59 3.83 -6.82 3.14
CA GLY A 59 2.45 -7.30 3.14
C GLY A 59 1.71 -6.96 1.86
N SER A 60 1.85 -5.73 1.34
CA SER A 60 1.39 -5.38 -0.01
C SER A 60 2.19 -6.14 -1.06
N LYS A 61 1.52 -6.73 -2.06
CA LYS A 61 2.15 -7.65 -3.03
C LYS A 61 2.18 -7.07 -4.44
N TYR A 62 3.28 -7.32 -5.16
CA TYR A 62 3.32 -7.13 -6.61
C TYR A 62 2.59 -8.29 -7.31
N GLY A 63 1.71 -7.99 -8.26
CA GLY A 63 1.03 -8.98 -9.08
C GLY A 63 1.08 -8.58 -10.56
N CYS A 64 0.15 -7.73 -11.01
CA CYS A 64 0.08 -7.34 -12.43
C CYS A 64 0.93 -6.10 -12.80
N GLY A 65 1.22 -5.20 -11.86
CA GLY A 65 1.91 -3.92 -12.12
C GLY A 65 1.08 -2.87 -12.87
N ILE A 66 -0.17 -3.17 -13.23
CA ILE A 66 -1.07 -2.32 -14.03
C ILE A 66 -2.41 -2.04 -13.33
N GLY A 67 -2.47 -2.12 -12.00
CA GLY A 67 -3.64 -1.75 -11.20
C GLY A 67 -4.84 -2.71 -11.22
N GLN A 68 -4.79 -3.83 -11.94
CA GLN A 68 -5.95 -4.71 -12.19
C GLN A 68 -6.16 -5.78 -11.13
N CYS A 69 -5.09 -6.34 -10.54
CA CYS A 69 -5.21 -7.53 -9.69
C CYS A 69 -5.53 -7.26 -8.22
N GLY A 70 -5.33 -6.05 -7.74
CA GLY A 70 -5.61 -5.64 -6.37
C GLY A 70 -4.65 -6.11 -5.29
N ALA A 71 -3.62 -6.91 -5.60
CA ALA A 71 -2.69 -7.46 -4.61
C ALA A 71 -1.87 -6.38 -3.89
N CYS A 72 -1.70 -5.20 -4.51
CA CYS A 72 -0.96 -4.06 -4.00
C CYS A 72 -1.84 -2.99 -3.31
N THR A 73 -3.09 -3.30 -3.00
CA THR A 73 -4.01 -2.31 -2.39
C THR A 73 -3.51 -1.84 -1.03
N VAL A 74 -3.48 -0.53 -0.88
CA VAL A 74 -3.28 0.21 0.39
C VAL A 74 -4.39 1.24 0.52
N HIS A 75 -4.54 1.92 1.65
CA HIS A 75 -5.40 3.09 1.74
C HIS A 75 -4.56 4.37 1.68
N ILE A 76 -5.04 5.34 0.93
CA ILE A 76 -4.56 6.73 0.92
C ILE A 76 -5.72 7.56 1.46
N ASP A 77 -5.55 8.14 2.64
CA ASP A 77 -6.61 8.88 3.36
C ASP A 77 -7.93 8.09 3.45
N GLY A 78 -7.85 6.78 3.75
CA GLY A 78 -8.99 5.87 3.83
C GLY A 78 -9.47 5.29 2.49
N VAL A 79 -8.98 5.77 1.35
CA VAL A 79 -9.41 5.31 0.02
C VAL A 79 -8.55 4.16 -0.49
N ALA A 80 -9.17 3.03 -0.83
CA ALA A 80 -8.47 1.86 -1.40
C ALA A 80 -7.80 2.20 -2.74
N THR A 81 -6.47 2.20 -2.75
CA THR A 81 -5.64 2.65 -3.87
C THR A 81 -4.65 1.58 -4.30
N ARG A 82 -4.34 1.50 -5.60
CA ARG A 82 -3.36 0.55 -6.17
C ARG A 82 -1.96 1.13 -6.11
N SER A 83 -1.17 0.77 -5.12
CA SER A 83 0.18 1.31 -4.89
C SER A 83 1.18 1.03 -6.04
N CYS A 84 0.91 0.05 -6.91
CA CYS A 84 1.76 -0.22 -8.08
C CYS A 84 1.65 0.83 -9.19
N LEU A 85 0.61 1.68 -9.18
CA LEU A 85 0.42 2.77 -10.15
C LEU A 85 0.63 4.15 -9.53
N LEU A 86 0.56 4.27 -8.20
CA LEU A 86 0.69 5.54 -7.52
C LEU A 86 2.18 5.89 -7.42
N GLN A 87 2.58 7.00 -8.03
CA GLN A 87 3.92 7.57 -7.90
C GLN A 87 4.11 8.13 -6.49
N VAL A 88 5.25 7.85 -5.87
CA VAL A 88 5.50 8.25 -4.48
C VAL A 88 5.46 9.76 -4.30
N GLY A 89 5.96 10.53 -5.27
CA GLY A 89 5.92 12.00 -5.22
C GLY A 89 4.50 12.57 -5.23
N SER A 90 3.50 11.83 -5.73
CA SER A 90 2.10 12.26 -5.72
C SER A 90 1.35 11.96 -4.42
N VAL A 91 1.96 11.21 -3.48
CA VAL A 91 1.37 10.93 -2.16
C VAL A 91 1.25 12.21 -1.33
N GLY A 92 2.27 13.08 -1.39
CA GLY A 92 2.28 14.35 -0.67
C GLY A 92 2.13 14.17 0.84
N SER A 93 1.22 14.93 1.44
CA SER A 93 0.91 14.87 2.88
C SER A 93 -0.15 13.83 3.26
N SER A 94 -0.64 13.03 2.31
CA SER A 94 -1.67 12.02 2.56
C SER A 94 -1.15 10.91 3.47
N SER A 95 -2.03 10.37 4.32
CA SER A 95 -1.72 9.22 5.14
C SER A 95 -1.83 7.92 4.34
N VAL A 96 -0.83 7.06 4.50
CA VAL A 96 -0.80 5.73 3.87
C VAL A 96 -1.04 4.68 4.94
N LEU A 97 -2.09 3.86 4.79
CA LEU A 97 -2.33 2.71 5.63
C LEU A 97 -2.08 1.44 4.83
N THR A 98 -1.16 0.60 5.29
CA THR A 98 -0.90 -0.72 4.71
C THR A 98 -1.51 -1.83 5.56
N ILE A 99 -1.45 -3.07 5.09
CA ILE A 99 -1.95 -4.23 5.84
C ILE A 99 -1.25 -4.41 7.19
N GLU A 100 0.01 -3.99 7.31
CA GLU A 100 0.79 -4.03 8.55
C GLU A 100 0.26 -3.04 9.60
N GLY A 101 -0.27 -1.89 9.17
CA GLY A 101 -0.82 -0.88 10.06
C GLY A 101 -2.29 -1.08 10.40
N LEU A 102 -2.98 -2.03 9.75
CA LEU A 102 -4.41 -2.26 9.95
C LEU A 102 -4.73 -2.83 11.34
N ALA A 103 -3.85 -3.66 11.89
CA ALA A 103 -3.95 -4.19 13.25
C ALA A 103 -2.93 -3.46 14.12
N GLN A 104 -3.39 -2.59 15.03
CA GLN A 104 -2.52 -1.95 16.02
C GLN A 104 -2.45 -2.83 17.29
N ASP A 105 -3.45 -2.77 18.15
CA ASP A 105 -3.53 -3.57 19.38
C ASP A 105 -4.33 -4.85 19.18
N GLU A 106 -5.38 -4.81 18.32
CA GLU A 106 -6.23 -5.94 17.98
C GLU A 106 -6.42 -6.08 16.47
N TYR A 107 -6.74 -7.31 16.05
CA TYR A 107 -7.13 -7.55 14.65
C TYR A 107 -8.39 -6.79 14.29
N HIS A 108 -8.37 -6.11 13.15
CA HIS A 108 -9.55 -5.50 12.56
C HIS A 108 -10.65 -6.56 12.32
N PRO A 109 -11.97 -6.25 12.45
CA PRO A 109 -13.07 -7.21 12.24
C PRO A 109 -12.97 -8.01 10.94
N VAL A 110 -12.52 -7.38 9.85
CA VAL A 110 -12.23 -8.08 8.59
C VAL A 110 -11.16 -9.16 8.77
N GLN A 111 -10.06 -8.86 9.46
CA GLN A 111 -8.99 -9.83 9.70
C GLN A 111 -9.47 -10.97 10.61
N LYS A 112 -10.27 -10.66 11.66
CA LYS A 112 -10.91 -11.65 12.54
C LYS A 112 -11.79 -12.61 11.72
N ALA A 113 -12.63 -12.08 10.83
CA ALA A 113 -13.51 -12.86 9.95
C ALA A 113 -12.74 -13.73 8.95
N TRP A 114 -11.65 -13.18 8.35
CA TRP A 114 -10.76 -13.95 7.46
C TRP A 114 -10.14 -15.15 8.13
N LYS A 115 -9.66 -14.96 9.35
CA LYS A 115 -9.09 -16.04 10.18
C LYS A 115 -10.15 -17.07 10.57
N LYS A 116 -11.32 -16.63 11.05
CA LYS A 116 -12.43 -17.48 11.49
C LYS A 116 -12.96 -18.40 10.38
N LEU A 117 -13.01 -17.90 9.13
CA LEU A 117 -13.51 -18.64 7.99
C LEU A 117 -12.41 -19.32 7.14
N ASN A 118 -11.14 -19.28 7.57
CA ASN A 118 -10.02 -19.83 6.85
C ASN A 118 -10.04 -19.45 5.36
N VAL A 119 -10.17 -18.15 5.07
CA VAL A 119 -10.37 -17.64 3.71
C VAL A 119 -9.19 -17.94 2.81
N ALA A 120 -7.96 -17.74 3.31
CA ALA A 120 -6.75 -17.87 2.52
C ALA A 120 -6.47 -19.32 2.09
N GLN A 121 -5.88 -19.47 0.88
CA GLN A 121 -5.17 -20.67 0.45
C GLN A 121 -3.67 -20.34 0.34
N CYS A 122 -3.18 -19.89 -0.82
CA CYS A 122 -1.77 -19.51 -0.94
C CYS A 122 -1.42 -18.22 -0.15
N GLY A 123 -2.38 -17.39 0.17
CA GLY A 123 -2.20 -16.15 0.96
C GLY A 123 -1.76 -14.93 0.15
N TYR A 124 -1.30 -15.08 -1.09
CA TYR A 124 -0.64 -14.00 -1.82
C TYR A 124 -1.51 -12.75 -2.05
N CYS A 125 -2.78 -12.92 -2.43
CA CYS A 125 -3.70 -11.81 -2.69
C CYS A 125 -4.40 -11.26 -1.44
N GLN A 126 -4.23 -11.92 -0.28
CA GLN A 126 -5.13 -11.70 0.86
C GLN A 126 -4.97 -10.33 1.51
N SER A 127 -3.76 -9.77 1.56
CA SER A 127 -3.56 -8.40 2.03
C SER A 127 -4.38 -7.39 1.22
N GLY A 128 -4.30 -7.44 -0.11
CA GLY A 128 -5.10 -6.57 -0.97
C GLY A 128 -6.60 -6.83 -0.88
N GLN A 129 -7.02 -8.10 -0.73
CA GLN A 129 -8.43 -8.45 -0.51
C GLN A 129 -8.96 -7.84 0.79
N ILE A 130 -8.20 -7.95 1.87
CA ILE A 130 -8.57 -7.39 3.19
C ILE A 130 -8.65 -5.87 3.11
N MET A 131 -7.63 -5.19 2.55
CA MET A 131 -7.64 -3.73 2.42
C MET A 131 -8.85 -3.22 1.62
N SER A 132 -9.20 -3.89 0.52
CA SER A 132 -10.39 -3.53 -0.26
C SER A 132 -11.69 -3.80 0.50
N ALA A 133 -11.75 -4.88 1.28
CA ALA A 133 -12.92 -5.20 2.10
C ALA A 133 -13.12 -4.21 3.26
N VAL A 134 -12.03 -3.74 3.87
CA VAL A 134 -12.06 -2.71 4.92
C VAL A 134 -12.65 -1.42 4.36
N ALA A 135 -12.15 -0.91 3.23
CA ALA A 135 -12.68 0.30 2.61
C ALA A 135 -14.17 0.19 2.27
N LEU A 136 -14.63 -1.00 1.83
CA LEU A 136 -16.05 -1.24 1.60
C LEU A 136 -16.86 -1.13 2.90
N ILE A 137 -16.44 -1.79 3.97
CA ILE A 137 -17.19 -1.83 5.23
C ILE A 137 -17.19 -0.46 5.92
N GLU A 138 -16.13 0.31 5.80
CA GLU A 138 -16.07 1.67 6.33
C GLU A 138 -17.10 2.59 5.67
N THR A 139 -17.34 2.43 4.37
CA THR A 139 -18.31 3.23 3.61
C THR A 139 -19.72 2.65 3.60
N ASN A 140 -19.87 1.34 3.69
CA ASN A 140 -21.14 0.63 3.70
C ASN A 140 -21.15 -0.45 4.80
N LYS A 141 -21.85 -0.18 5.89
CA LYS A 141 -21.89 -1.06 7.08
C LYS A 141 -22.70 -2.35 6.91
N ALA A 142 -23.48 -2.48 5.84
CA ALA A 142 -24.32 -3.67 5.59
C ALA A 142 -24.37 -3.98 4.07
N PRO A 143 -23.21 -4.27 3.43
CA PRO A 143 -23.17 -4.45 1.99
C PRO A 143 -23.91 -5.72 1.55
N ASN A 144 -24.75 -5.59 0.51
CA ASN A 144 -25.35 -6.72 -0.14
C ASN A 144 -24.39 -7.43 -1.10
N ASP A 145 -24.78 -8.58 -1.67
CA ASP A 145 -23.90 -9.38 -2.54
C ASP A 145 -23.40 -8.62 -3.75
N LYS A 146 -24.23 -7.81 -4.38
CA LYS A 146 -23.88 -7.02 -5.57
C LYS A 146 -22.88 -5.92 -5.22
N GLU A 147 -23.04 -5.27 -4.08
CA GLU A 147 -22.11 -4.24 -3.60
C GLU A 147 -20.75 -4.85 -3.25
N ILE A 148 -20.73 -6.03 -2.61
CA ILE A 148 -19.51 -6.78 -2.35
C ILE A 148 -18.82 -7.16 -3.67
N ASP A 149 -19.57 -7.73 -4.63
CA ASP A 149 -19.00 -8.14 -5.92
C ASP A 149 -18.42 -6.95 -6.69
N ASN A 150 -19.09 -5.81 -6.68
CA ASN A 150 -18.61 -4.58 -7.32
C ASN A 150 -17.32 -4.08 -6.64
N ALA A 151 -17.29 -3.96 -5.33
CA ALA A 151 -16.13 -3.47 -4.58
C ALA A 151 -14.92 -4.40 -4.72
N MET A 152 -15.16 -5.71 -4.79
CA MET A 152 -14.11 -6.72 -4.88
C MET A 152 -13.71 -7.11 -6.31
N SER A 153 -14.39 -6.58 -7.34
CA SER A 153 -14.18 -6.93 -8.76
C SER A 153 -12.75 -6.74 -9.27
N GLY A 154 -12.04 -5.74 -8.71
CA GLY A 154 -10.62 -5.47 -8.98
C GLY A 154 -9.64 -6.27 -8.15
N ASN A 155 -10.06 -7.34 -7.46
CA ASN A 155 -9.20 -8.17 -6.61
C ASN A 155 -9.19 -9.62 -7.09
N ILE A 156 -8.08 -10.05 -7.73
CA ILE A 156 -7.97 -11.37 -8.33
C ILE A 156 -7.42 -12.37 -7.31
N CYS A 157 -8.12 -13.50 -7.16
CA CYS A 157 -7.65 -14.65 -6.38
C CYS A 157 -7.48 -15.87 -7.28
N ARG A 158 -6.24 -16.26 -7.58
CA ARG A 158 -5.97 -17.43 -8.44
C ARG A 158 -6.42 -18.75 -7.82
N CYS A 159 -6.49 -18.82 -6.49
CA CYS A 159 -7.00 -19.99 -5.77
C CYS A 159 -8.53 -20.08 -5.74
N GLY A 160 -9.25 -19.03 -6.23
CA GLY A 160 -10.70 -19.04 -6.33
C GLY A 160 -11.45 -18.96 -5.00
N THR A 161 -10.89 -18.29 -3.97
CA THR A 161 -11.50 -18.23 -2.64
C THR A 161 -12.66 -17.21 -2.54
N TYR A 162 -13.23 -16.76 -3.65
CA TYR A 162 -14.23 -15.68 -3.71
C TYR A 162 -15.47 -15.91 -2.83
N THR A 163 -15.98 -17.15 -2.77
CA THR A 163 -17.13 -17.48 -1.91
C THR A 163 -16.82 -17.33 -0.43
N ARG A 164 -15.58 -17.65 -0.01
CA ARG A 164 -15.15 -17.45 1.38
C ARG A 164 -14.92 -15.96 1.66
N ILE A 165 -14.33 -15.22 0.72
CA ILE A 165 -14.13 -13.76 0.81
C ILE A 165 -15.48 -13.08 1.04
N ARG A 166 -16.51 -13.37 0.21
CA ARG A 166 -17.84 -12.78 0.36
C ARG A 166 -18.46 -13.09 1.74
N LYS A 167 -18.37 -14.34 2.19
CA LYS A 167 -18.86 -14.74 3.52
C LYS A 167 -18.12 -14.00 4.63
N ALA A 168 -16.82 -13.81 4.50
CA ALA A 168 -16.01 -13.11 5.50
C ALA A 168 -16.33 -11.61 5.55
N ILE A 169 -16.59 -10.96 4.42
CA ILE A 169 -17.02 -9.56 4.37
C ILE A 169 -18.37 -9.39 5.11
N LYS A 170 -19.35 -10.27 4.84
CA LYS A 170 -20.64 -10.22 5.53
C LYS A 170 -20.51 -10.42 7.04
N LEU A 171 -19.67 -11.37 7.45
CA LEU A 171 -19.43 -11.62 8.88
C LEU A 171 -18.74 -10.41 9.52
N ALA A 172 -17.72 -9.85 8.87
CA ALA A 172 -17.03 -8.68 9.37
C ALA A 172 -17.94 -7.46 9.50
N ALA A 173 -18.86 -7.25 8.53
CA ALA A 173 -19.83 -6.16 8.58
C ALA A 173 -20.78 -6.29 9.78
N GLN A 174 -21.18 -7.51 10.13
CA GLN A 174 -22.00 -7.76 11.32
C GLN A 174 -21.23 -7.46 12.62
N GLU A 175 -19.99 -7.97 12.73
CA GLU A 175 -19.13 -7.74 13.90
C GLU A 175 -18.77 -6.25 14.05
N TYR A 176 -18.49 -5.54 12.97
CA TYR A 176 -18.18 -4.11 12.96
C TYR A 176 -19.31 -3.23 13.52
N ASN A 177 -20.57 -3.61 13.26
CA ASN A 177 -21.74 -2.91 13.77
C ASN A 177 -22.02 -3.18 15.26
N HIS A 178 -21.45 -4.23 15.84
CA HIS A 178 -21.59 -4.55 17.27
C HIS A 178 -20.50 -3.91 18.15
N GLU A 179 -19.38 -3.48 17.55
CA GLU A 179 -18.25 -2.86 18.27
C GLU A 179 -18.36 -1.31 18.35
N GLN A 180 -19.35 -0.69 17.68
CA GLN A 180 -19.68 0.75 17.76
C GLN A 180 -20.88 1.00 18.67
#